data_4e0dd3e0949538b9c12e1cf47dcf2cc3
#
_entry.id   4e0dd3e0949538b9c12e1cf47dcf2cc3
#
_cell.length_a   1.000
_cell.length_b   1.000
_cell.length_c   1.000
_cell.angle_alpha   90.00
_cell.angle_beta   90.00
_cell.angle_gamma   90.00
#
_symmetry.space_group_name_H-M   'P 1'
#
loop_
_entity.id
_entity.type
_entity.pdbx_description
1 polymer ?
#
loop_
_entity_poly.entity_id
_entity_poly.type
_entity_poly.pdbx_seq_one_letter_code
_entity_poly.pdbx_strand_id
1 'polypeptide(L)'
;MQKISPFLWFDNNAGEAIDFYTSIFKNSKVSNVMRYGDAGPGPKGSVMGATFELEGQEFKVLNGGPMFKFSPAISFFVDCQTQDEVDHYWARLSEGGTVQQCGWLQDKFGVSWQIVPSILGKYLQDKDAARSSRVMQAMMKMVKLDIGGLQRAYDGV
;
A
#
# COMPACT_ATOMS: atom_id res chain seq x y z
N MET A 1 15.06 15.26 0.03
CA MET A 1 13.70 15.85 -0.06
C MET A 1 13.07 15.47 -1.40
N GLN A 2 11.89 14.90 -1.36
CA GLN A 2 11.22 14.49 -2.59
C GLN A 2 10.45 15.66 -3.19
N LYS A 3 10.60 15.84 -4.49
CA LYS A 3 9.92 16.91 -5.21
C LYS A 3 8.46 16.59 -5.48
N ILE A 4 8.13 15.31 -5.65
CA ILE A 4 6.78 14.82 -5.91
C ILE A 4 6.42 13.87 -4.79
N SER A 5 5.28 14.12 -4.14
CA SER A 5 4.76 13.25 -3.08
C SER A 5 3.30 12.94 -3.35
N PRO A 6 2.87 11.69 -3.11
CA PRO A 6 1.44 11.39 -3.10
C PRO A 6 0.73 12.22 -2.05
N PHE A 7 -0.45 12.71 -2.39
CA PHE A 7 -1.29 13.51 -1.49
C PHE A 7 -2.64 12.80 -1.35
N LEU A 8 -2.97 12.34 -0.14
CA LEU A 8 -4.14 11.52 0.13
C LEU A 8 -5.23 12.36 0.77
N TRP A 9 -6.41 12.31 0.19
CA TRP A 9 -7.60 13.01 0.70
C TRP A 9 -8.41 12.04 1.54
N PHE A 10 -8.48 12.30 2.85
CA PHE A 10 -9.33 11.54 3.77
C PHE A 10 -10.56 12.39 4.14
N ASP A 11 -11.64 11.73 4.53
CA ASP A 11 -12.82 12.43 5.02
C ASP A 11 -12.50 13.15 6.35
N ASN A 12 -12.29 12.37 7.41
CA ASN A 12 -11.99 12.91 8.75
C ASN A 12 -11.03 12.03 9.54
N ASN A 13 -10.45 11.03 8.92
CA ASN A 13 -9.69 9.97 9.58
C ASN A 13 -8.21 9.90 9.17
N ALA A 14 -7.64 11.02 8.70
CA ALA A 14 -6.24 11.07 8.30
C ALA A 14 -5.29 10.73 9.45
N GLY A 15 -5.58 11.24 10.67
CA GLY A 15 -4.75 10.92 11.84
C GLY A 15 -4.75 9.44 12.18
N GLU A 16 -5.91 8.81 12.13
CA GLU A 16 -6.04 7.37 12.34
C GLU A 16 -5.28 6.58 11.27
N ALA A 17 -5.35 7.04 10.02
CA ALA A 17 -4.63 6.40 8.92
C ALA A 17 -3.11 6.50 9.09
N ILE A 18 -2.61 7.66 9.50
CA ILE A 18 -1.17 7.84 9.79
C ILE A 18 -0.72 6.88 10.88
N ASP A 19 -1.46 6.80 11.98
CA ASP A 19 -1.13 5.89 13.08
C ASP A 19 -1.13 4.44 12.61
N PHE A 20 -2.07 4.06 11.78
CA PHE A 20 -2.16 2.74 11.21
C PHE A 20 -0.94 2.42 10.36
N TYR A 21 -0.62 3.27 9.38
CA TYR A 21 0.50 3.02 8.47
C TYR A 21 1.86 3.05 9.19
N THR A 22 2.06 3.99 10.09
CA THR A 22 3.34 4.08 10.82
C THR A 22 3.53 2.94 11.81
N SER A 23 2.45 2.29 12.25
CA SER A 23 2.54 1.09 13.07
C SER A 23 2.94 -0.16 12.27
N ILE A 24 2.73 -0.14 10.95
CA ILE A 24 2.99 -1.28 10.06
C ILE A 24 4.39 -1.23 9.47
N PHE A 25 4.81 -0.08 8.98
CA PHE A 25 6.12 0.11 8.35
C PHE A 25 7.13 0.55 9.39
N LYS A 26 8.18 -0.24 9.60
CA LYS A 26 9.16 0.00 10.68
C LYS A 26 9.93 1.30 10.50
N ASN A 27 10.34 1.61 9.28
CA ASN A 27 11.05 2.84 8.97
C ASN A 27 10.04 3.89 8.56
N SER A 28 9.41 4.50 9.55
CA SER A 28 8.36 5.49 9.32
C SER A 28 8.48 6.62 10.33
N LYS A 29 8.00 7.81 9.93
CA LYS A 29 7.97 8.97 10.82
C LYS A 29 6.92 9.96 10.37
N VAL A 30 6.38 10.71 11.33
CA VAL A 30 5.51 11.85 11.08
C VAL A 30 6.36 13.10 11.21
N SER A 31 6.45 13.90 10.14
CA SER A 31 7.35 15.06 10.13
C SER A 31 6.62 16.38 10.38
N ASN A 32 5.33 16.45 10.10
CA ASN A 32 4.57 17.68 10.27
C ASN A 32 3.08 17.37 10.44
N VAL A 33 2.41 18.07 11.35
CA VAL A 33 0.96 18.00 11.53
C VAL A 33 0.42 19.41 11.61
N MET A 34 -0.50 19.75 10.71
CA MET A 34 -1.20 21.04 10.70
C MET A 34 -2.62 20.84 11.23
N ARG A 35 -3.10 21.82 12.01
CA ARG A 35 -4.44 21.73 12.58
C ARG A 35 -5.28 22.92 12.13
N TYR A 36 -6.59 22.70 12.04
CA TYR A 36 -7.52 23.77 11.71
C TYR A 36 -7.49 24.85 12.78
N GLY A 37 -7.44 26.10 12.33
CA GLY A 37 -7.65 27.28 13.17
C GLY A 37 -9.09 27.75 13.08
N ASP A 38 -9.29 29.06 13.35
CA ASP A 38 -10.64 29.66 13.33
C ASP A 38 -11.21 29.80 11.92
N ALA A 39 -10.36 29.93 10.91
CA ALA A 39 -10.79 30.26 9.53
C ALA A 39 -10.97 29.04 8.62
N GLY A 40 -10.61 27.86 9.06
CA GLY A 40 -10.67 26.66 8.22
C GLY A 40 -12.07 26.04 8.16
N PRO A 41 -12.34 25.17 7.18
CA PRO A 41 -13.63 24.51 7.06
C PRO A 41 -13.87 23.41 8.09
N GLY A 42 -12.82 22.93 8.74
CA GLY A 42 -12.92 21.88 9.76
C GLY A 42 -13.00 22.44 11.17
N PRO A 43 -13.33 21.60 12.15
CA PRO A 43 -13.36 22.01 13.56
C PRO A 43 -11.99 22.48 14.03
N LYS A 44 -11.97 23.59 14.75
CA LYS A 44 -10.75 24.17 15.32
C LYS A 44 -10.01 23.12 16.17
N GLY A 45 -8.70 22.98 15.93
CA GLY A 45 -7.85 22.03 16.65
C GLY A 45 -7.82 20.63 16.09
N SER A 46 -8.72 20.27 15.16
CA SER A 46 -8.67 18.98 14.47
C SER A 46 -7.57 18.98 13.42
N VAL A 47 -7.13 17.78 13.01
CA VAL A 47 -6.08 17.65 12.00
C VAL A 47 -6.61 18.19 10.65
N MET A 48 -5.89 19.17 10.10
CA MET A 48 -6.15 19.65 8.75
C MET A 48 -5.36 18.83 7.75
N GLY A 49 -4.07 18.65 7.99
CA GLY A 49 -3.18 17.88 7.12
C GLY A 49 -1.91 17.49 7.83
N ALA A 50 -1.16 16.62 7.19
CA ALA A 50 0.11 16.16 7.76
C ALA A 50 1.04 15.66 6.65
N THR A 51 2.32 15.54 7.00
CA THR A 51 3.34 14.91 6.16
C THR A 51 3.97 13.79 6.96
N PHE A 52 4.12 12.63 6.34
CA PHE A 52 4.76 11.48 6.97
C PHE A 52 5.54 10.69 5.93
N GLU A 53 6.39 9.80 6.42
CA GLU A 53 7.19 8.92 5.55
C GLU A 53 7.00 7.47 5.95
N LEU A 54 6.92 6.61 4.91
CA LEU A 54 6.93 5.15 5.05
C LEU A 54 8.06 4.62 4.19
N GLU A 55 9.04 3.97 4.82
CA GLU A 55 10.20 3.39 4.13
C GLU A 55 10.87 4.38 3.17
N GLY A 56 11.02 5.62 3.60
CA GLY A 56 11.65 6.68 2.82
C GLY A 56 10.76 7.39 1.82
N GLN A 57 9.53 6.93 1.60
CA GLN A 57 8.57 7.60 0.71
C GLN A 57 7.75 8.61 1.50
N GLU A 58 7.81 9.87 1.08
CA GLU A 58 7.00 10.93 1.66
C GLU A 58 5.57 10.86 1.15
N PHE A 59 4.63 11.05 2.08
CA PHE A 59 3.19 11.19 1.81
C PHE A 59 2.67 12.43 2.48
N LYS A 60 1.71 13.06 1.84
CA LYS A 60 0.95 14.16 2.43
C LYS A 60 -0.51 13.75 2.52
N VAL A 61 -1.19 14.24 3.54
CA VAL A 61 -2.61 13.93 3.77
C VAL A 61 -3.37 15.18 4.16
N LEU A 62 -4.67 15.16 3.92
CA LEU A 62 -5.57 16.14 4.52
C LEU A 62 -6.89 15.46 4.91
N ASN A 63 -7.58 16.07 5.85
CA ASN A 63 -8.97 15.79 6.16
C ASN A 63 -9.82 16.82 5.41
N GLY A 64 -10.30 16.45 4.23
CA GLY A 64 -11.01 17.37 3.34
C GLY A 64 -12.53 17.16 3.28
N GLY A 65 -13.06 16.20 4.05
CA GLY A 65 -14.48 15.88 4.04
C GLY A 65 -14.82 14.75 3.06
N PRO A 66 -16.11 14.44 2.90
CA PRO A 66 -16.54 13.22 2.19
C PRO A 66 -16.64 13.35 0.67
N MET A 67 -16.16 14.44 0.08
CA MET A 67 -16.35 14.71 -1.34
C MET A 67 -15.68 13.69 -2.25
N PHE A 68 -14.47 13.25 -1.92
CA PHE A 68 -13.71 12.33 -2.74
C PHE A 68 -13.43 11.03 -2.00
N LYS A 69 -13.37 9.93 -2.77
CA LYS A 69 -13.03 8.60 -2.25
C LYS A 69 -11.89 8.03 -3.05
N PHE A 70 -11.10 7.16 -2.41
CA PHE A 70 -10.03 6.47 -3.08
C PHE A 70 -10.57 5.47 -4.10
N SER A 71 -9.76 5.18 -5.09
CA SER A 71 -10.08 4.24 -6.17
C SER A 71 -8.85 3.37 -6.45
N PRO A 72 -9.04 2.12 -6.90
CA PRO A 72 -7.90 1.25 -7.23
C PRO A 72 -7.14 1.66 -8.49
N ALA A 73 -7.56 2.74 -9.17
CA ALA A 73 -6.79 3.30 -10.28
C ALA A 73 -5.41 3.80 -9.83
N ILE A 74 -5.26 4.11 -8.54
CA ILE A 74 -3.96 4.40 -7.92
C ILE A 74 -3.77 3.41 -6.78
N SER A 75 -2.61 2.78 -6.71
CA SER A 75 -2.26 1.86 -5.64
C SER A 75 -0.82 2.09 -5.22
N PHE A 76 -0.49 1.69 -4.00
CA PHE A 76 0.87 1.73 -3.50
C PHE A 76 1.46 0.33 -3.53
N PHE A 77 2.62 0.22 -4.16
CA PHE A 77 3.29 -1.04 -4.41
C PHE A 77 4.32 -1.27 -3.31
N VAL A 78 4.18 -2.35 -2.55
CA VAL A 78 5.12 -2.74 -1.51
C VAL A 78 5.97 -3.87 -2.05
N ASP A 79 7.26 -3.60 -2.24
CA ASP A 79 8.21 -4.56 -2.75
C ASP A 79 8.78 -5.37 -1.59
N CYS A 80 8.53 -6.67 -1.58
CA CYS A 80 8.89 -7.57 -0.48
C CYS A 80 10.01 -8.51 -0.90
N GLN A 81 11.02 -8.66 -0.03
CA GLN A 81 12.15 -9.53 -0.30
C GLN A 81 11.89 -10.99 0.11
N THR A 82 11.07 -11.21 1.13
CA THR A 82 10.82 -12.52 1.72
C THR A 82 9.33 -12.79 1.86
N GLN A 83 8.99 -14.07 2.04
CA GLN A 83 7.61 -14.45 2.33
C GLN A 83 7.12 -13.86 3.66
N ASP A 84 8.01 -13.77 4.66
CA ASP A 84 7.66 -13.17 5.95
C ASP A 84 7.24 -11.71 5.78
N GLU A 85 7.91 -10.95 4.92
CA GLU A 85 7.50 -9.58 4.62
C GLU A 85 6.13 -9.54 3.92
N VAL A 86 5.93 -10.40 2.93
CA VAL A 86 4.62 -10.51 2.25
C VAL A 86 3.53 -10.79 3.27
N ASP A 87 3.75 -11.78 4.13
CA ASP A 87 2.75 -12.19 5.14
C ASP A 87 2.45 -11.06 6.13
N HIS A 88 3.50 -10.35 6.58
CA HIS A 88 3.36 -9.25 7.52
C HIS A 88 2.53 -8.09 6.94
N TYR A 89 2.93 -7.58 5.78
CA TYR A 89 2.23 -6.45 5.18
C TYR A 89 0.82 -6.83 4.74
N TRP A 90 0.65 -8.04 4.23
CA TRP A 90 -0.67 -8.54 3.84
C TRP A 90 -1.63 -8.57 5.02
N ALA A 91 -1.21 -9.19 6.11
CA ALA A 91 -2.05 -9.33 7.31
C ALA A 91 -2.38 -7.96 7.91
N ARG A 92 -1.38 -7.09 8.05
CA ARG A 92 -1.56 -5.82 8.74
C ARG A 92 -2.35 -4.82 7.88
N LEU A 93 -2.02 -4.69 6.60
CA LEU A 93 -2.70 -3.72 5.74
C LEU A 93 -4.13 -4.13 5.39
N SER A 94 -4.42 -5.43 5.33
CA SER A 94 -5.78 -5.90 5.03
C SER A 94 -6.72 -5.88 6.23
N GLU A 95 -6.21 -5.59 7.42
CA GLU A 95 -6.99 -5.58 8.66
C GLU A 95 -8.12 -4.56 8.58
N GLY A 96 -9.37 -5.04 8.67
CA GLY A 96 -10.55 -4.19 8.50
C GLY A 96 -10.86 -3.78 7.06
N GLY A 97 -10.06 -4.23 6.11
CA GLY A 97 -10.24 -3.97 4.68
C GLY A 97 -10.69 -5.20 3.91
N THR A 98 -10.30 -5.26 2.63
CA THR A 98 -10.72 -6.33 1.71
C THR A 98 -9.52 -6.84 0.93
N VAL A 99 -9.32 -8.17 0.92
CA VAL A 99 -8.30 -8.80 0.09
C VAL A 99 -8.84 -9.04 -1.32
N GLN A 100 -7.95 -8.95 -2.31
CA GLN A 100 -8.28 -9.07 -3.72
C GLN A 100 -7.31 -10.03 -4.40
N GLN A 101 -7.42 -10.18 -5.71
CA GLN A 101 -6.59 -11.10 -6.49
C GLN A 101 -5.18 -10.56 -6.72
N CYS A 102 -4.24 -11.45 -6.96
CA CYS A 102 -2.89 -11.13 -7.46
C CYS A 102 -2.08 -10.21 -6.54
N GLY A 103 -2.24 -10.34 -5.23
CA GLY A 103 -1.47 -9.52 -4.29
C GLY A 103 -2.04 -8.13 -4.02
N TRP A 104 -3.22 -7.84 -4.54
CA TRP A 104 -3.91 -6.58 -4.28
C TRP A 104 -4.76 -6.67 -3.03
N LEU A 105 -4.86 -5.55 -2.31
CA LEU A 105 -5.81 -5.38 -1.21
C LEU A 105 -6.26 -3.94 -1.14
N GLN A 106 -7.38 -3.72 -0.48
CA GLN A 106 -7.86 -2.39 -0.13
C GLN A 106 -7.88 -2.31 1.38
N ASP A 107 -7.26 -1.29 1.95
CA ASP A 107 -7.22 -1.16 3.40
C ASP A 107 -8.55 -0.63 3.95
N LYS A 108 -8.64 -0.53 5.27
CA LYS A 108 -9.89 -0.09 5.93
C LYS A 108 -10.26 1.36 5.63
N PHE A 109 -9.35 2.14 5.05
CA PHE A 109 -9.61 3.52 4.62
C PHE A 109 -9.97 3.61 3.14
N GLY A 110 -9.92 2.50 2.42
CA GLY A 110 -10.21 2.46 0.98
C GLY A 110 -8.99 2.64 0.09
N VAL A 111 -7.81 2.75 0.65
CA VAL A 111 -6.56 2.88 -0.12
C VAL A 111 -6.14 1.51 -0.64
N SER A 112 -5.78 1.46 -1.92
CA SER A 112 -5.36 0.22 -2.59
C SER A 112 -3.86 0.01 -2.47
N TRP A 113 -3.47 -1.23 -2.19
CA TRP A 113 -2.09 -1.65 -2.03
C TRP A 113 -1.84 -2.90 -2.86
N GLN A 114 -0.61 -3.05 -3.33
CA GLN A 114 -0.12 -4.28 -3.93
C GLN A 114 1.05 -4.79 -3.07
N ILE A 115 0.96 -6.03 -2.61
CA ILE A 115 1.99 -6.64 -1.77
C ILE A 115 2.67 -7.70 -2.62
N VAL A 116 3.88 -7.39 -3.09
CA VAL A 116 4.50 -8.15 -4.19
C VAL A 116 5.92 -8.57 -3.84
N PRO A 117 6.24 -9.87 -3.94
CA PRO A 117 7.63 -10.29 -3.79
C PRO A 117 8.46 -9.84 -4.98
N SER A 118 9.66 -9.34 -4.71
CA SER A 118 10.59 -8.84 -5.74
C SER A 118 10.86 -9.87 -6.83
N ILE A 119 10.88 -11.15 -6.45
CA ILE A 119 11.18 -12.23 -7.39
C ILE A 119 10.15 -12.33 -8.51
N LEU A 120 8.90 -11.90 -8.27
CA LEU A 120 7.86 -11.96 -9.29
C LEU A 120 8.25 -11.17 -10.54
N GLY A 121 8.74 -9.94 -10.36
CA GLY A 121 9.17 -9.12 -11.49
C GLY A 121 10.28 -9.77 -12.30
N LYS A 122 11.24 -10.41 -11.63
CA LYS A 122 12.32 -11.13 -12.28
C LYS A 122 11.80 -12.31 -13.09
N TYR A 123 10.88 -13.08 -12.53
CA TYR A 123 10.28 -14.22 -13.22
C TYR A 123 9.48 -13.80 -14.46
N LEU A 124 8.70 -12.71 -14.33
CA LEU A 124 7.87 -12.23 -15.44
C LEU A 124 8.69 -11.63 -16.58
N GLN A 125 9.90 -11.16 -16.29
CA GLN A 125 10.82 -10.59 -17.28
C GLN A 125 11.77 -11.62 -17.88
N ASP A 126 11.63 -12.89 -17.50
CA ASP A 126 12.48 -13.96 -18.02
C ASP A 126 12.33 -14.08 -19.54
N LYS A 127 13.45 -14.27 -20.23
CA LYS A 127 13.47 -14.41 -21.69
C LYS A 127 12.76 -15.68 -22.17
N ASP A 128 12.68 -16.70 -21.32
CA ASP A 128 11.94 -17.92 -21.60
C ASP A 128 10.44 -17.65 -21.42
N ALA A 129 9.74 -17.48 -22.53
CA ALA A 129 8.31 -17.17 -22.52
C ALA A 129 7.46 -18.25 -21.84
N ALA A 130 7.89 -19.51 -21.89
CA ALA A 130 7.17 -20.61 -21.24
C ALA A 130 7.23 -20.47 -19.71
N ARG A 131 8.41 -20.11 -19.17
CA ARG A 131 8.59 -19.89 -17.73
C ARG A 131 7.79 -18.68 -17.24
N SER A 132 7.92 -17.54 -17.93
CA SER A 132 7.20 -16.35 -17.54
C SER A 132 5.68 -16.54 -17.62
N SER A 133 5.21 -17.27 -18.62
CA SER A 133 3.79 -17.59 -18.78
C SER A 133 3.27 -18.46 -17.63
N ARG A 134 4.04 -19.48 -17.23
CA ARG A 134 3.64 -20.33 -16.10
C ARG A 134 3.52 -19.53 -14.80
N VAL A 135 4.47 -18.62 -14.56
CA VAL A 135 4.44 -17.75 -13.37
C VAL A 135 3.22 -16.83 -13.42
N MET A 136 2.94 -16.21 -14.57
CA MET A 136 1.76 -15.36 -14.75
C MET A 136 0.48 -16.13 -14.44
N GLN A 137 0.35 -17.33 -14.98
CA GLN A 137 -0.84 -18.16 -14.74
C GLN A 137 -0.98 -18.52 -13.26
N ALA A 138 0.13 -18.84 -12.58
CA ALA A 138 0.11 -19.14 -11.15
C ALA A 138 -0.30 -17.91 -10.34
N MET A 139 0.29 -16.75 -10.64
CA MET A 139 -0.03 -15.49 -9.95
C MET A 139 -1.51 -15.14 -10.07
N MET A 140 -2.09 -15.31 -11.25
CA MET A 140 -3.48 -14.96 -11.51
C MET A 140 -4.48 -15.78 -10.69
N LYS A 141 -4.05 -16.91 -10.15
CA LYS A 141 -4.89 -17.78 -9.29
C LYS A 141 -4.69 -17.50 -7.81
N MET A 142 -3.73 -16.65 -7.46
CA MET A 142 -3.41 -16.34 -6.06
C MET A 142 -4.20 -15.13 -5.58
N VAL A 143 -4.43 -15.08 -4.28
CA VAL A 143 -4.91 -13.91 -3.54
C VAL A 143 -3.68 -13.28 -2.88
N LYS A 144 -3.23 -13.79 -1.75
CA LYS A 144 -1.90 -13.44 -1.23
C LYS A 144 -0.84 -14.16 -2.08
N LEU A 145 0.20 -13.44 -2.49
CA LEU A 145 1.24 -14.04 -3.32
C LEU A 145 2.12 -14.96 -2.48
N ASP A 146 2.41 -16.13 -3.01
CA ASP A 146 3.22 -17.17 -2.37
C ASP A 146 4.49 -17.41 -3.19
N ILE A 147 5.64 -17.06 -2.62
CA ILE A 147 6.93 -17.18 -3.30
C ILE A 147 7.18 -18.62 -3.71
N GLY A 148 6.88 -19.59 -2.82
CA GLY A 148 7.07 -21.00 -3.13
C GLY A 148 6.26 -21.44 -4.34
N GLY A 149 5.00 -21.02 -4.43
CA GLY A 149 4.13 -21.32 -5.56
C GLY A 149 4.61 -20.68 -6.86
N LEU A 150 5.11 -19.44 -6.78
CA LEU A 150 5.68 -18.77 -7.95
C LEU A 150 6.95 -19.50 -8.45
N GLN A 151 7.79 -19.93 -7.52
CA GLN A 151 9.01 -20.66 -7.85
C GLN A 151 8.72 -22.01 -8.50
N ARG A 152 7.77 -22.77 -7.94
CA ARG A 152 7.37 -24.05 -8.55
C ARG A 152 6.85 -23.85 -9.96
N ALA A 153 6.06 -22.82 -10.19
CA ALA A 153 5.57 -22.50 -11.53
C ALA A 153 6.73 -22.14 -12.48
N TYR A 154 7.69 -21.36 -11.99
CA TYR A 154 8.89 -21.00 -12.75
C TYR A 154 9.70 -22.24 -13.13
N ASP A 155 9.87 -23.16 -12.18
CA ASP A 155 10.63 -24.40 -12.39
C ASP A 155 9.84 -25.45 -13.20
N GLY A 156 8.56 -25.29 -13.38
CA GLY A 156 7.71 -26.21 -14.13
C GLY A 156 7.32 -27.47 -13.33
N VAL A 157 7.24 -27.34 -12.03
CA VAL A 157 6.88 -28.47 -11.12
C VAL A 157 5.62 -28.19 -10.32
#